data_80e4f5dc748588045f89d2fbb70ade5f
#
_entry.id   80e4f5dc748588045f89d2fbb70ade5f
#
_cell.length_a   1.000
_cell.length_b   1.000
_cell.length_c   1.000
_cell.angle_alpha   90.00
_cell.angle_beta   90.00
_cell.angle_gamma   90.00
#
_symmetry.space_group_name_H-M   'P 1'
#
loop_
_entity.id
_entity.type
_entity.pdbx_description
1 polymer ?
#
loop_
_entity_poly.entity_id
_entity_poly.type
_entity_poly.pdbx_seq_one_letter_code
_entity_poly.pdbx_strand_id
1 'polypeptide(L)'
;NGHHYHIPDPEQIELRNLRKKVKDRVQSETNSIPKIYEEELARSNLSSTALTLAPVAVEIKSGLNRMRRKTTPPLPTSADFDIPDFYQQTLNGTQFICTDKIIKKKRMILFATDKQLEVLFSSEWIFLDGTFDKCPKQFQQIYTIHGLKFQQNFPCVICLLSGKTADIYRQLFLELNDHATRLKMKFEPKHVMSDFEMSLIKVIKGKLPNAIHHGCFFHFTQSLYKHINSLGLSTAYLENEDLRLACRSAMALALLPQDHIEEALELLKNESPEELIDFFKYFHNQWLKRIPKNTGMYQISSFVQTIFAKVVLFLLFKNIFFLSSIAWHNKFNNRVEKHHPNVWHLFKCLQREELSFRQQLSKVNSGFQIGSSIRTCSIRAQIDVLNERHEQKQINLIDFLYGLSTLVAKNSK
;
A
#
# COMPACT_ATOMS: atom_id res chain seq x y z
N ASN A 1 43.48 -34.45 -29.18
CA ASN A 1 43.20 -35.15 -27.90
C ASN A 1 44.42 -34.96 -26.97
N GLY A 2 44.48 -33.85 -26.25
CA GLY A 2 45.47 -33.62 -25.23
C GLY A 2 45.08 -34.39 -23.96
N HIS A 3 45.92 -35.28 -23.50
CA HIS A 3 45.77 -35.91 -22.20
C HIS A 3 46.02 -34.83 -21.12
N HIS A 4 44.96 -34.45 -20.41
CA HIS A 4 45.09 -33.56 -19.26
C HIS A 4 45.45 -34.38 -18.01
N TYR A 5 46.68 -34.21 -17.55
CA TYR A 5 47.17 -34.85 -16.30
C TYR A 5 46.91 -33.95 -15.08
N HIS A 6 45.61 -33.68 -14.81
CA HIS A 6 45.25 -32.97 -13.57
C HIS A 6 44.74 -33.96 -12.55
N ILE A 7 45.15 -33.80 -11.31
CA ILE A 7 44.57 -34.53 -10.18
C ILE A 7 43.09 -34.15 -10.12
N PRO A 8 42.17 -35.11 -10.09
CA PRO A 8 40.75 -34.82 -9.93
C PRO A 8 40.52 -34.05 -8.64
N ASP A 9 39.80 -32.91 -8.74
CA ASP A 9 39.41 -32.07 -7.61
C ASP A 9 37.87 -31.95 -7.60
N PRO A 10 37.19 -32.94 -7.04
CA PRO A 10 35.71 -32.95 -6.99
C PRO A 10 35.14 -31.77 -6.21
N GLU A 11 35.84 -31.29 -5.20
CA GLU A 11 35.42 -30.15 -4.37
C GLU A 11 35.38 -28.86 -5.20
N GLN A 12 36.34 -28.65 -6.09
CA GLN A 12 36.33 -27.52 -7.02
C GLN A 12 35.19 -27.58 -8.03
N ILE A 13 34.78 -28.81 -8.41
CA ILE A 13 33.61 -28.98 -9.29
C ILE A 13 32.34 -28.58 -8.54
N GLU A 14 32.19 -29.04 -7.29
CA GLU A 14 31.04 -28.63 -6.44
C GLU A 14 30.99 -27.13 -6.24
N LEU A 15 32.09 -26.48 -5.89
CA LEU A 15 32.22 -25.05 -5.71
C LEU A 15 31.96 -24.26 -7.02
N ARG A 16 32.40 -24.79 -8.16
CA ARG A 16 32.11 -24.19 -9.49
C ARG A 16 30.63 -24.21 -9.80
N ASN A 17 29.95 -25.31 -9.49
CA ASN A 17 28.50 -25.46 -9.68
C ASN A 17 27.74 -24.50 -8.74
N LEU A 18 28.12 -24.41 -7.47
CA LEU A 18 27.57 -23.42 -6.53
C LEU A 18 27.73 -21.99 -7.09
N ARG A 19 28.96 -21.62 -7.49
CA ARG A 19 29.26 -20.30 -8.04
C ARG A 19 28.41 -20.00 -9.29
N LYS A 20 28.19 -20.98 -10.16
CA LYS A 20 27.33 -20.83 -11.35
C LYS A 20 25.90 -20.51 -10.94
N LYS A 21 25.30 -21.33 -10.08
CA LYS A 21 23.92 -21.13 -9.58
C LYS A 21 23.74 -19.77 -8.91
N VAL A 22 24.69 -19.40 -8.03
CA VAL A 22 24.68 -18.09 -7.36
C VAL A 22 24.77 -16.95 -8.38
N LYS A 23 25.63 -17.05 -9.40
CA LYS A 23 25.75 -16.04 -10.46
C LYS A 23 24.46 -15.87 -11.24
N ASP A 24 23.85 -16.97 -11.66
CA ASP A 24 22.59 -16.96 -12.43
C ASP A 24 21.46 -16.28 -11.62
N ARG A 25 21.36 -16.61 -10.36
CA ARG A 25 20.38 -15.97 -9.45
C ARG A 25 20.68 -14.50 -9.19
N VAL A 26 21.94 -14.13 -8.99
CA VAL A 26 22.36 -12.74 -8.77
C VAL A 26 22.02 -11.84 -9.96
N GLN A 27 22.05 -12.38 -11.18
CA GLN A 27 21.67 -11.63 -12.39
C GLN A 27 20.15 -11.50 -12.55
N SER A 28 19.41 -12.54 -12.22
CA SER A 28 17.95 -12.60 -12.41
C SER A 28 17.13 -12.07 -11.23
N GLU A 29 17.66 -12.17 -9.99
CA GLU A 29 16.92 -11.83 -8.78
C GLU A 29 17.29 -10.45 -8.19
N THR A 30 16.36 -9.92 -7.38
CA THR A 30 16.55 -8.66 -6.65
C THR A 30 16.96 -8.85 -5.20
N ASN A 31 16.93 -10.10 -4.69
CA ASN A 31 17.32 -10.44 -3.33
C ASN A 31 18.75 -9.97 -3.01
N SER A 32 19.03 -9.76 -1.72
CA SER A 32 20.38 -9.41 -1.27
C SER A 32 21.37 -10.54 -1.62
N ILE A 33 22.60 -10.19 -1.98
CA ILE A 33 23.61 -11.18 -2.36
C ILE A 33 23.88 -12.18 -1.24
N PRO A 34 24.05 -11.78 0.03
CA PRO A 34 24.19 -12.73 1.12
C PRO A 34 23.07 -13.76 1.17
N LYS A 35 21.82 -13.30 1.08
CA LYS A 35 20.64 -14.17 1.10
C LYS A 35 20.64 -15.18 -0.04
N ILE A 36 20.92 -14.74 -1.27
CA ILE A 36 21.03 -15.64 -2.45
C ILE A 36 22.12 -16.69 -2.20
N TYR A 37 23.27 -16.27 -1.70
CA TYR A 37 24.40 -17.16 -1.46
C TYR A 37 24.08 -18.20 -0.38
N GLU A 38 23.56 -17.79 0.75
CA GLU A 38 23.18 -18.66 1.88
C GLU A 38 22.12 -19.69 1.45
N GLU A 39 21.11 -19.26 0.69
CA GLU A 39 20.10 -20.16 0.15
C GLU A 39 20.68 -21.20 -0.83
N GLU A 40 21.59 -20.79 -1.72
CA GLU A 40 22.22 -21.72 -2.67
C GLU A 40 23.25 -22.62 -1.99
N LEU A 41 23.95 -22.12 -0.99
CA LEU A 41 24.84 -22.93 -0.17
C LEU A 41 24.07 -24.05 0.53
N ALA A 42 22.93 -23.73 1.14
CA ALA A 42 22.06 -24.71 1.79
C ALA A 42 21.47 -25.75 0.81
N ARG A 43 21.16 -25.35 -0.43
CA ARG A 43 20.59 -26.25 -1.47
C ARG A 43 21.64 -27.12 -2.18
N SER A 44 22.91 -26.80 -2.09
CA SER A 44 23.94 -27.40 -2.93
C SER A 44 24.46 -28.73 -2.42
N ASN A 45 24.09 -29.20 -1.20
CA ASN A 45 24.51 -30.45 -0.59
C ASN A 45 26.03 -30.71 -0.78
N LEU A 46 26.86 -29.68 -0.47
CA LEU A 46 28.30 -29.77 -0.61
C LEU A 46 28.90 -30.85 0.34
N SER A 47 29.98 -31.49 -0.09
CA SER A 47 30.79 -32.29 0.78
C SER A 47 31.37 -31.46 1.94
N SER A 48 31.74 -32.07 3.06
CA SER A 48 32.31 -31.37 4.21
C SER A 48 33.57 -30.58 3.83
N THR A 49 34.40 -31.17 2.96
CA THR A 49 35.61 -30.51 2.46
C THR A 49 35.24 -29.29 1.56
N ALA A 50 34.33 -29.46 0.61
CA ALA A 50 33.87 -28.36 -0.25
C ALA A 50 33.21 -27.25 0.56
N LEU A 51 32.43 -27.56 1.60
CA LEU A 51 31.83 -26.57 2.48
C LEU A 51 32.90 -25.77 3.25
N THR A 52 33.96 -26.43 3.73
CA THR A 52 35.09 -25.76 4.40
C THR A 52 35.83 -24.79 3.46
N LEU A 53 35.94 -25.16 2.18
CA LEU A 53 36.59 -24.33 1.15
C LEU A 53 35.67 -23.28 0.54
N ALA A 54 34.37 -23.30 0.84
CA ALA A 54 33.42 -22.32 0.33
C ALA A 54 33.67 -20.95 0.96
N PRO A 55 33.76 -19.86 0.16
CA PRO A 55 33.96 -18.53 0.70
C PRO A 55 32.75 -18.09 1.50
N VAL A 56 32.93 -17.27 2.52
CA VAL A 56 31.79 -16.66 3.24
C VAL A 56 31.12 -15.53 2.40
N ALA A 57 29.84 -15.28 2.67
CA ALA A 57 29.02 -14.35 1.90
C ALA A 57 29.64 -12.94 1.74
N VAL A 58 30.38 -12.47 2.76
CA VAL A 58 31.04 -11.17 2.75
C VAL A 58 32.17 -11.09 1.70
N GLU A 59 32.93 -12.14 1.53
CA GLU A 59 34.08 -12.21 0.62
C GLU A 59 33.65 -12.10 -0.85
N ILE A 60 32.56 -12.76 -1.22
CA ILE A 60 32.08 -12.80 -2.61
C ILE A 60 31.16 -11.63 -2.98
N LYS A 61 30.62 -10.92 -1.96
CA LYS A 61 29.64 -9.86 -2.14
C LYS A 61 30.09 -8.77 -3.12
N SER A 62 31.34 -8.33 -3.04
CA SER A 62 31.89 -7.26 -3.89
C SER A 62 31.96 -7.69 -5.37
N GLY A 63 32.46 -8.90 -5.64
CA GLY A 63 32.55 -9.47 -6.99
C GLY A 63 31.17 -9.69 -7.63
N LEU A 64 30.23 -10.27 -6.88
CA LEU A 64 28.88 -10.50 -7.33
C LEU A 64 28.10 -9.19 -7.54
N ASN A 65 28.30 -8.17 -6.72
CA ASN A 65 27.76 -6.82 -6.96
C ASN A 65 28.29 -6.21 -8.25
N ARG A 66 29.59 -6.35 -8.52
CA ARG A 66 30.19 -5.88 -9.78
C ARG A 66 29.56 -6.58 -10.99
N MET A 67 29.33 -7.89 -10.89
CA MET A 67 28.68 -8.66 -11.93
C MET A 67 27.21 -8.22 -12.14
N ARG A 68 26.44 -8.05 -11.06
CA ARG A 68 25.06 -7.53 -11.13
C ARG A 68 24.99 -6.16 -11.81
N ARG A 69 25.96 -5.29 -11.52
CA ARG A 69 26.05 -3.95 -12.14
C ARG A 69 26.33 -4.00 -13.64
N LYS A 70 27.03 -5.02 -14.14
CA LYS A 70 27.27 -5.17 -15.60
C LYS A 70 26.01 -5.44 -16.39
N THR A 71 25.02 -6.07 -15.77
CA THR A 71 23.72 -6.39 -16.39
C THR A 71 22.61 -5.38 -16.03
N THR A 72 22.95 -4.39 -15.21
CA THR A 72 22.01 -3.32 -14.81
C THR A 72 22.45 -2.02 -15.48
N PRO A 73 21.54 -1.27 -16.13
CA PRO A 73 21.88 0.01 -16.75
C PRO A 73 22.48 1.00 -15.73
N PRO A 74 23.21 2.02 -16.17
CA PRO A 74 23.71 3.08 -15.32
C PRO A 74 22.59 3.67 -14.44
N LEU A 75 22.91 4.00 -13.19
CA LEU A 75 21.94 4.59 -12.28
C LEU A 75 21.68 6.05 -12.70
N PRO A 76 20.44 6.43 -12.98
CA PRO A 76 20.14 7.81 -13.34
C PRO A 76 20.30 8.73 -12.13
N THR A 77 20.79 9.93 -12.39
CA THR A 77 20.98 11.00 -11.39
C THR A 77 19.73 11.89 -11.25
N SER A 78 18.88 11.91 -12.26
CA SER A 78 17.62 12.69 -12.30
C SER A 78 16.45 11.82 -12.72
N ALA A 79 15.26 12.38 -12.79
CA ALA A 79 14.09 11.70 -13.34
C ALA A 79 14.10 11.62 -14.88
N ASP A 80 15.01 12.32 -15.55
CA ASP A 80 15.19 12.32 -17.01
C ASP A 80 16.23 11.27 -17.40
N PHE A 81 15.77 10.10 -17.84
CA PHE A 81 16.59 8.97 -18.28
C PHE A 81 15.78 8.04 -19.20
N ASP A 82 16.50 7.34 -20.09
CA ASP A 82 15.90 6.34 -20.97
C ASP A 82 15.64 5.03 -20.23
N ILE A 83 14.48 4.44 -20.48
CA ILE A 83 14.09 3.15 -19.89
C ILE A 83 14.32 2.06 -20.94
N PRO A 84 15.29 1.13 -20.73
CA PRO A 84 15.49 0.02 -21.64
C PRO A 84 14.26 -0.88 -21.78
N ASP A 85 14.07 -1.47 -22.95
CA ASP A 85 12.87 -2.28 -23.31
C ASP A 85 12.55 -3.37 -22.28
N PHE A 86 13.57 -4.03 -21.75
CA PHE A 86 13.39 -5.04 -20.69
C PHE A 86 12.59 -4.53 -19.49
N TYR A 87 12.73 -3.26 -19.13
CA TYR A 87 12.02 -2.65 -18.01
C TYR A 87 10.67 -2.04 -18.39
N GLN A 88 10.41 -1.89 -19.70
CA GLN A 88 9.11 -1.41 -20.21
C GLN A 88 8.08 -2.54 -20.30
N GLN A 89 8.51 -3.78 -20.19
CA GLN A 89 7.68 -4.98 -20.35
C GLN A 89 7.54 -5.75 -19.03
N THR A 90 6.52 -6.58 -18.96
CA THR A 90 6.35 -7.59 -17.89
C THR A 90 7.35 -8.74 -18.08
N LEU A 91 7.44 -9.64 -17.09
CA LEU A 91 8.31 -10.82 -17.19
C LEU A 91 7.96 -11.77 -18.35
N ASN A 92 6.75 -11.67 -18.93
CA ASN A 92 6.35 -12.45 -20.12
C ASN A 92 6.35 -11.64 -21.42
N GLY A 93 6.98 -10.46 -21.44
CA GLY A 93 7.14 -9.65 -22.65
C GLY A 93 5.93 -8.78 -23.04
N THR A 94 4.89 -8.71 -22.20
CA THR A 94 3.75 -7.80 -22.45
C THR A 94 4.13 -6.37 -22.08
N GLN A 95 3.66 -5.37 -22.85
CA GLN A 95 3.85 -3.95 -22.52
C GLN A 95 3.33 -3.65 -21.11
N PHE A 96 4.16 -3.00 -20.29
CA PHE A 96 3.86 -2.73 -18.90
C PHE A 96 3.93 -1.24 -18.54
N ILE A 97 4.85 -0.46 -19.12
CA ILE A 97 4.78 0.99 -19.04
C ILE A 97 3.75 1.47 -20.05
N CYS A 98 2.57 1.84 -19.57
CA CYS A 98 1.48 2.31 -20.44
C CYS A 98 1.55 3.82 -20.68
N THR A 99 2.18 4.58 -19.80
CA THR A 99 2.39 6.04 -19.96
C THR A 99 3.74 6.44 -19.40
N ASP A 100 4.48 7.27 -20.14
CA ASP A 100 5.69 7.95 -19.68
C ASP A 100 5.66 9.38 -20.24
N LYS A 101 5.42 10.37 -19.37
CA LYS A 101 5.22 11.78 -19.77
C LYS A 101 5.93 12.74 -18.83
N ILE A 102 6.39 13.84 -19.39
CA ILE A 102 6.94 14.99 -18.66
C ILE A 102 5.91 16.12 -18.63
N ILE A 103 5.54 16.56 -17.45
CA ILE A 103 4.54 17.60 -17.21
C ILE A 103 5.22 18.73 -16.44
N LYS A 104 5.41 19.90 -17.05
CA LYS A 104 6.08 21.04 -16.40
C LYS A 104 7.38 20.65 -15.69
N LYS A 105 8.27 19.94 -16.38
CA LYS A 105 9.56 19.41 -15.87
C LYS A 105 9.44 18.30 -14.82
N LYS A 106 8.26 17.74 -14.58
CA LYS A 106 8.01 16.62 -13.66
C LYS A 106 7.60 15.40 -14.45
N ARG A 107 8.31 14.29 -14.28
CA ARG A 107 8.03 13.04 -14.96
C ARG A 107 6.96 12.24 -14.22
N MET A 108 6.10 11.60 -14.99
CA MET A 108 5.09 10.66 -14.54
C MET A 108 5.22 9.38 -15.38
N ILE A 109 5.38 8.24 -14.72
CA ILE A 109 5.44 6.92 -15.36
C ILE A 109 4.33 6.06 -14.77
N LEU A 110 3.49 5.47 -15.62
CA LEU A 110 2.42 4.56 -15.23
C LEU A 110 2.76 3.13 -15.67
N PHE A 111 2.70 2.22 -14.73
CA PHE A 111 2.87 0.78 -14.93
C PHE A 111 1.51 0.09 -14.81
N ALA A 112 1.02 -0.41 -15.92
CA ALA A 112 -0.18 -1.23 -16.00
C ALA A 112 -0.20 -1.99 -17.32
N THR A 113 -0.62 -3.25 -17.31
CA THR A 113 -1.02 -3.99 -18.49
C THR A 113 -2.47 -3.67 -18.85
N ASP A 114 -2.89 -3.94 -20.09
CA ASP A 114 -4.29 -3.77 -20.51
C ASP A 114 -5.24 -4.56 -19.59
N LYS A 115 -4.82 -5.73 -19.12
CA LYS A 115 -5.60 -6.55 -18.19
C LYS A 115 -5.79 -5.90 -16.82
N GLN A 116 -4.78 -5.21 -16.32
CA GLN A 116 -4.87 -4.43 -15.09
C GLN A 116 -5.81 -3.22 -15.25
N LEU A 117 -5.72 -2.53 -16.40
CA LEU A 117 -6.61 -1.42 -16.75
C LEU A 117 -8.07 -1.87 -16.90
N GLU A 118 -8.34 -3.01 -17.53
CA GLU A 118 -9.68 -3.59 -17.64
C GLU A 118 -10.29 -3.86 -16.23
N VAL A 119 -9.50 -4.39 -15.32
CA VAL A 119 -9.93 -4.60 -13.92
C VAL A 119 -10.25 -3.27 -13.26
N LEU A 120 -9.39 -2.25 -13.42
CA LEU A 120 -9.62 -0.92 -12.87
C LEU A 120 -10.90 -0.29 -13.41
N PHE A 121 -11.07 -0.27 -14.73
CA PHE A 121 -12.21 0.41 -15.37
C PHE A 121 -13.54 -0.31 -15.17
N SER A 122 -13.51 -1.60 -14.83
CA SER A 122 -14.71 -2.36 -14.43
C SER A 122 -14.99 -2.33 -12.92
N SER A 123 -14.17 -1.63 -12.12
CA SER A 123 -14.32 -1.55 -10.66
C SER A 123 -15.22 -0.39 -10.26
N GLU A 124 -16.26 -0.67 -9.46
CA GLU A 124 -17.10 0.38 -8.87
C GLU A 124 -16.36 1.14 -7.75
N TRP A 125 -15.44 0.47 -7.07
CA TRP A 125 -14.63 1.02 -5.99
C TRP A 125 -13.17 1.07 -6.41
N ILE A 126 -12.56 2.25 -6.24
CA ILE A 126 -11.12 2.42 -6.41
C ILE A 126 -10.49 3.01 -5.14
N PHE A 127 -9.25 2.61 -4.88
CA PHE A 127 -8.46 3.08 -3.74
C PHE A 127 -7.18 3.71 -4.26
N LEU A 128 -6.90 4.90 -3.79
CA LEU A 128 -5.77 5.71 -4.19
C LEU A 128 -4.85 5.90 -2.98
N ASP A 129 -3.58 5.53 -3.12
CA ASP A 129 -2.63 5.65 -2.01
C ASP A 129 -1.22 5.97 -2.50
N GLY A 130 -0.50 6.79 -1.74
CA GLY A 130 0.86 7.22 -2.03
C GLY A 130 1.86 6.73 -0.98
N THR A 131 2.97 6.10 -1.41
CA THR A 131 4.07 5.74 -0.52
C THR A 131 5.36 6.44 -0.91
N PHE A 132 6.16 6.84 0.09
CA PHE A 132 7.37 7.64 -0.08
C PHE A 132 8.64 6.86 0.22
N ASP A 133 8.57 6.00 1.22
CA ASP A 133 9.71 5.28 1.78
C ASP A 133 10.42 4.36 0.76
N LYS A 134 9.63 3.75 -0.12
CA LYS A 134 10.12 2.85 -1.18
C LYS A 134 10.26 3.53 -2.54
N CYS A 135 10.11 4.86 -2.59
CA CYS A 135 10.26 5.62 -3.83
C CYS A 135 11.74 5.88 -4.14
N PRO A 136 12.21 5.67 -5.38
CA PRO A 136 13.53 6.07 -5.80
C PRO A 136 13.74 7.57 -5.67
N LYS A 137 14.96 8.00 -5.37
CA LYS A 137 15.30 9.42 -5.13
C LYS A 137 14.96 10.36 -6.31
N GLN A 138 14.85 9.84 -7.52
CA GLN A 138 14.49 10.58 -8.73
C GLN A 138 13.01 10.99 -8.77
N PHE A 139 12.17 10.34 -7.96
CA PHE A 139 10.73 10.59 -7.89
C PHE A 139 10.33 11.00 -6.47
N GLN A 140 9.17 11.62 -6.32
CA GLN A 140 8.66 12.06 -5.03
C GLN A 140 7.82 10.99 -4.34
N GLN A 141 7.09 10.17 -5.12
CA GLN A 141 6.22 9.15 -4.57
C GLN A 141 5.98 8.00 -5.57
N ILE A 142 5.74 6.81 -5.02
CA ILE A 142 5.04 5.73 -5.70
C ILE A 142 3.56 5.94 -5.38
N TYR A 143 2.73 6.07 -6.40
CA TYR A 143 1.30 6.25 -6.25
C TYR A 143 0.56 5.05 -6.84
N THR A 144 -0.34 4.45 -6.08
CA THR A 144 -1.02 3.21 -6.47
C THR A 144 -2.51 3.44 -6.62
N ILE A 145 -3.07 2.82 -7.64
CA ILE A 145 -4.51 2.80 -7.88
C ILE A 145 -4.95 1.34 -7.87
N HIS A 146 -5.77 1.02 -6.89
CA HIS A 146 -6.34 -0.31 -6.73
C HIS A 146 -7.79 -0.30 -7.18
N GLY A 147 -8.23 -1.40 -7.80
CA GLY A 147 -9.63 -1.64 -8.15
C GLY A 147 -10.21 -2.80 -7.34
N LEU A 148 -11.44 -2.65 -6.90
CA LEU A 148 -12.20 -3.71 -6.25
C LEU A 148 -12.98 -4.51 -7.26
N LYS A 149 -12.62 -5.77 -7.44
CA LYS A 149 -13.32 -6.70 -8.32
C LYS A 149 -13.44 -8.07 -7.66
N PHE A 150 -14.57 -8.75 -7.83
CA PHE A 150 -14.82 -10.05 -7.21
C PHE A 150 -14.51 -10.08 -5.71
N GLN A 151 -14.82 -9.02 -5.02
CA GLN A 151 -14.53 -8.85 -3.59
C GLN A 151 -13.04 -8.94 -3.23
N GLN A 152 -12.16 -8.70 -4.20
CA GLN A 152 -10.71 -8.66 -4.05
C GLN A 152 -10.16 -7.30 -4.46
N ASN A 153 -9.12 -6.86 -3.74
CA ASN A 153 -8.40 -5.64 -4.04
C ASN A 153 -7.21 -5.95 -4.95
N PHE A 154 -7.22 -5.35 -6.13
CA PHE A 154 -6.18 -5.55 -7.15
C PHE A 154 -5.35 -4.28 -7.34
N PRO A 155 -4.02 -4.33 -7.26
CA PRO A 155 -3.15 -3.25 -7.65
C PRO A 155 -3.17 -3.10 -9.18
N CYS A 156 -3.97 -2.17 -9.67
CA CYS A 156 -4.22 -2.03 -11.10
C CYS A 156 -3.23 -1.10 -11.80
N VAL A 157 -2.89 0.02 -11.17
CA VAL A 157 -1.91 0.97 -11.73
C VAL A 157 -0.92 1.35 -10.65
N ILE A 158 0.37 1.32 -10.99
CA ILE A 158 1.43 1.81 -10.13
C ILE A 158 2.12 2.95 -10.85
N CYS A 159 2.18 4.13 -10.21
CA CYS A 159 2.72 5.33 -10.81
C CYS A 159 3.99 5.78 -10.08
N LEU A 160 5.00 6.21 -10.83
CA LEU A 160 6.10 7.01 -10.31
C LEU A 160 5.84 8.47 -10.62
N LEU A 161 5.68 9.28 -9.60
CA LEU A 161 5.35 10.69 -9.73
C LEU A 161 6.47 11.57 -9.17
N SER A 162 6.95 12.54 -9.97
CA SER A 162 7.94 13.54 -9.53
C SER A 162 7.30 14.72 -8.79
N GLY A 163 6.07 14.60 -8.31
CA GLY A 163 5.37 15.65 -7.56
C GLY A 163 4.02 15.24 -7.02
N LYS A 164 3.42 16.14 -6.22
CA LYS A 164 2.11 16.02 -5.59
C LYS A 164 1.20 17.20 -5.92
N THR A 165 1.35 17.76 -7.10
CA THR A 165 0.54 18.93 -7.50
C THR A 165 -0.76 18.50 -8.15
N ALA A 166 -1.77 19.36 -8.08
CA ALA A 166 -3.04 19.12 -8.78
C ALA A 166 -2.86 18.90 -10.29
N ASP A 167 -1.85 19.52 -10.92
CA ASP A 167 -1.56 19.33 -12.35
C ASP A 167 -1.13 17.88 -12.65
N ILE A 168 -0.29 17.28 -11.79
CA ILE A 168 0.14 15.89 -11.96
C ILE A 168 -1.04 14.94 -11.78
N TYR A 169 -1.84 15.12 -10.73
CA TYR A 169 -3.04 14.31 -10.52
C TYR A 169 -4.06 14.49 -11.64
N ARG A 170 -4.24 15.73 -12.14
CA ARG A 170 -5.14 16.00 -13.29
C ARG A 170 -4.67 15.26 -14.54
N GLN A 171 -3.36 15.25 -14.81
CA GLN A 171 -2.82 14.52 -15.95
C GLN A 171 -2.95 13.01 -15.76
N LEU A 172 -2.72 12.48 -14.54
CA LEU A 172 -2.94 11.08 -14.23
C LEU A 172 -4.36 10.62 -14.61
N PHE A 173 -5.38 11.38 -14.21
CA PHE A 173 -6.77 11.03 -14.53
C PHE A 173 -7.09 11.20 -16.03
N LEU A 174 -6.44 12.15 -16.73
CA LEU A 174 -6.56 12.27 -18.18
C LEU A 174 -5.99 11.04 -18.88
N GLU A 175 -4.77 10.59 -18.51
CA GLU A 175 -4.18 9.38 -19.08
C GLU A 175 -5.05 8.14 -18.84
N LEU A 176 -5.63 7.99 -17.65
CA LEU A 176 -6.53 6.88 -17.36
C LEU A 176 -7.79 6.92 -18.26
N ASN A 177 -8.37 8.09 -18.51
CA ASN A 177 -9.49 8.24 -19.42
C ASN A 177 -9.10 7.93 -20.87
N ASP A 178 -7.91 8.36 -21.33
CA ASP A 178 -7.40 8.06 -22.67
C ASP A 178 -7.21 6.55 -22.84
N HIS A 179 -6.64 5.86 -21.83
CA HIS A 179 -6.53 4.40 -21.81
C HIS A 179 -7.89 3.70 -21.79
N ALA A 180 -8.86 4.21 -21.04
CA ALA A 180 -10.22 3.66 -21.03
C ALA A 180 -10.85 3.75 -22.43
N THR A 181 -10.72 4.91 -23.09
CA THR A 181 -11.19 5.13 -24.46
C THR A 181 -10.51 4.16 -25.45
N ARG A 182 -9.18 4.01 -25.34
CA ARG A 182 -8.41 3.07 -26.17
C ARG A 182 -8.91 1.62 -26.01
N LEU A 183 -9.27 1.23 -24.78
CA LEU A 183 -9.82 -0.10 -24.48
C LEU A 183 -11.34 -0.21 -24.71
N LYS A 184 -11.99 0.83 -25.28
CA LYS A 184 -13.45 0.90 -25.49
C LYS A 184 -14.22 0.71 -24.17
N MET A 185 -13.67 1.21 -23.07
CA MET A 185 -14.26 1.20 -21.72
C MET A 185 -14.47 2.64 -21.23
N LYS A 186 -15.11 2.78 -20.07
CA LYS A 186 -15.26 4.04 -19.36
C LYS A 186 -14.59 3.97 -18.00
N PHE A 187 -13.97 5.06 -17.58
CA PHE A 187 -13.41 5.18 -16.23
C PHE A 187 -14.37 6.01 -15.35
N GLU A 188 -15.40 5.35 -14.85
CA GLU A 188 -16.48 5.96 -14.05
C GLU A 188 -16.71 5.18 -12.74
N PRO A 189 -15.75 5.17 -11.81
CA PRO A 189 -15.94 4.51 -10.54
C PRO A 189 -17.05 5.21 -9.74
N LYS A 190 -17.88 4.45 -9.02
CA LYS A 190 -18.92 5.00 -8.14
C LYS A 190 -18.34 5.55 -6.83
N HIS A 191 -17.26 4.94 -6.36
CA HIS A 191 -16.63 5.27 -5.08
C HIS A 191 -15.13 5.39 -5.24
N VAL A 192 -14.56 6.44 -4.67
CA VAL A 192 -13.11 6.72 -4.64
C VAL A 192 -12.68 6.90 -3.20
N MET A 193 -11.74 6.10 -2.72
CA MET A 193 -11.12 6.31 -1.41
C MET A 193 -9.70 6.83 -1.59
N SER A 194 -9.33 7.90 -0.89
CA SER A 194 -7.97 8.43 -0.87
C SER A 194 -7.61 9.00 0.50
N ASP A 195 -6.36 9.47 0.63
CA ASP A 195 -5.96 10.33 1.72
C ASP A 195 -6.63 11.72 1.64
N PHE A 196 -6.30 12.60 2.60
CA PHE A 196 -6.89 13.93 2.73
C PHE A 196 -6.06 15.02 2.03
N GLU A 197 -5.31 14.66 0.98
CA GLU A 197 -4.55 15.64 0.21
C GLU A 197 -5.48 16.55 -0.61
N MET A 198 -5.50 17.83 -0.26
CA MET A 198 -6.44 18.81 -0.87
C MET A 198 -6.27 18.98 -2.38
N SER A 199 -5.03 18.83 -2.90
CA SER A 199 -4.74 18.86 -4.34
C SER A 199 -5.42 17.71 -5.07
N LEU A 200 -5.39 16.51 -4.48
CA LEU A 200 -6.04 15.31 -5.01
C LEU A 200 -7.57 15.39 -4.90
N ILE A 201 -8.10 15.80 -3.74
CA ILE A 201 -9.54 15.94 -3.51
C ILE A 201 -10.18 16.86 -4.58
N LYS A 202 -9.54 18.01 -4.86
CA LYS A 202 -10.01 18.95 -5.89
C LYS A 202 -10.02 18.31 -7.28
N VAL A 203 -9.02 17.52 -7.60
CA VAL A 203 -8.92 16.83 -8.90
C VAL A 203 -9.97 15.73 -9.03
N ILE A 204 -10.16 14.90 -7.98
CA ILE A 204 -11.21 13.87 -7.97
C ILE A 204 -12.57 14.49 -8.22
N LYS A 205 -12.94 15.56 -7.50
CA LYS A 205 -14.22 16.27 -7.70
C LYS A 205 -14.42 16.79 -9.12
N GLY A 206 -13.35 17.25 -9.76
CA GLY A 206 -13.41 17.78 -11.12
C GLY A 206 -13.35 16.72 -12.22
N LYS A 207 -12.71 15.59 -11.99
CA LYS A 207 -12.50 14.53 -13.00
C LYS A 207 -13.46 13.35 -12.86
N LEU A 208 -13.97 13.10 -11.66
CA LEU A 208 -14.93 12.06 -11.34
C LEU A 208 -16.13 12.66 -10.59
N PRO A 209 -16.90 13.57 -11.21
CA PRO A 209 -17.94 14.34 -10.52
C PRO A 209 -19.08 13.47 -9.98
N ASN A 210 -19.32 12.32 -10.58
CA ASN A 210 -20.36 11.37 -10.17
C ASN A 210 -19.89 10.38 -9.09
N ALA A 211 -18.60 10.37 -8.76
CA ALA A 211 -18.04 9.48 -7.76
C ALA A 211 -18.21 10.06 -6.35
N ILE A 212 -18.59 9.21 -5.41
CA ILE A 212 -18.57 9.54 -3.99
C ILE A 212 -17.13 9.38 -3.49
N HIS A 213 -16.56 10.49 -2.98
CA HIS A 213 -15.21 10.49 -2.44
C HIS A 213 -15.22 10.19 -0.94
N HIS A 214 -14.43 9.21 -0.51
CA HIS A 214 -14.28 8.77 0.88
C HIS A 214 -12.86 9.05 1.37
N GLY A 215 -12.76 9.57 2.59
CA GLY A 215 -11.49 9.69 3.29
C GLY A 215 -11.02 8.36 3.87
N CYS A 216 -9.72 8.15 3.89
CA CYS A 216 -9.11 6.94 4.43
C CYS A 216 -9.05 6.98 5.97
N PHE A 217 -9.72 6.05 6.66
CA PHE A 217 -9.74 5.97 8.12
C PHE A 217 -8.33 5.81 8.73
N PHE A 218 -7.46 5.04 8.09
CA PHE A 218 -6.08 4.88 8.55
C PHE A 218 -5.32 6.21 8.54
N HIS A 219 -5.40 6.98 7.44
CA HIS A 219 -4.74 8.29 7.36
C HIS A 219 -5.34 9.29 8.36
N PHE A 220 -6.65 9.19 8.62
CA PHE A 220 -7.30 9.97 9.66
C PHE A 220 -6.71 9.65 11.05
N THR A 221 -6.75 8.40 11.48
CA THR A 221 -6.24 7.99 12.80
C THR A 221 -4.73 8.22 12.93
N GLN A 222 -3.96 7.98 11.87
CA GLN A 222 -2.52 8.26 11.84
C GLN A 222 -2.22 9.75 12.00
N SER A 223 -3.02 10.63 11.39
CA SER A 223 -2.80 12.07 11.52
C SER A 223 -3.10 12.57 12.92
N LEU A 224 -4.13 12.04 13.58
CA LEU A 224 -4.43 12.33 14.99
C LEU A 224 -3.29 11.86 15.89
N TYR A 225 -2.79 10.64 15.69
CA TYR A 225 -1.67 10.13 16.48
C TYR A 225 -0.38 10.93 16.26
N LYS A 226 -0.08 11.34 15.04
CA LYS A 226 1.04 12.24 14.74
C LYS A 226 0.88 13.59 15.46
N HIS A 227 -0.35 14.10 15.55
CA HIS A 227 -0.59 15.35 16.26
C HIS A 227 -0.42 15.19 17.78
N ILE A 228 -0.89 14.10 18.38
CA ILE A 228 -0.62 13.76 19.79
C ILE A 228 0.90 13.78 20.06
N ASN A 229 1.69 13.16 19.18
CA ASN A 229 3.15 13.17 19.32
C ASN A 229 3.75 14.58 19.17
N SER A 230 3.21 15.42 18.27
CA SER A 230 3.69 16.80 18.08
C SER A 230 3.37 17.74 19.25
N LEU A 231 2.37 17.40 20.05
CA LEU A 231 2.04 18.08 21.32
C LEU A 231 2.89 17.61 22.50
N GLY A 232 3.83 16.68 22.29
CA GLY A 232 4.67 16.12 23.34
C GLY A 232 3.94 15.11 24.25
N LEU A 233 2.73 14.67 23.86
CA LEU A 233 1.88 13.79 24.69
C LEU A 233 2.17 12.29 24.49
N SER A 234 3.27 11.92 23.82
CA SER A 234 3.59 10.51 23.53
C SER A 234 3.72 9.65 24.77
N THR A 235 4.41 10.14 25.80
CA THR A 235 4.59 9.45 27.09
C THR A 235 3.26 9.37 27.84
N ALA A 236 2.53 10.48 27.94
CA ALA A 236 1.22 10.50 28.58
C ALA A 236 0.22 9.56 27.88
N TYR A 237 0.24 9.46 26.55
CA TYR A 237 -0.57 8.51 25.80
C TYR A 237 -0.25 7.05 26.16
N LEU A 238 0.99 6.72 26.51
CA LEU A 238 1.38 5.36 26.88
C LEU A 238 1.05 5.04 28.35
N GLU A 239 1.21 6.00 29.24
CA GLU A 239 1.14 5.82 30.69
C GLU A 239 -0.23 6.16 31.28
N ASN A 240 -0.92 7.19 30.78
CA ASN A 240 -2.24 7.62 31.25
C ASN A 240 -3.36 6.95 30.47
N GLU A 241 -4.18 6.14 31.15
CA GLU A 241 -5.27 5.39 30.53
C GLU A 241 -6.41 6.30 30.08
N ASP A 242 -6.78 7.32 30.84
CA ASP A 242 -7.87 8.25 30.54
C ASP A 242 -7.53 9.10 29.31
N LEU A 243 -6.29 9.62 29.24
CA LEU A 243 -5.81 10.36 28.09
C LEU A 243 -5.78 9.49 26.84
N ARG A 244 -5.31 8.26 26.95
CA ARG A 244 -5.30 7.29 25.85
C ARG A 244 -6.70 6.94 25.38
N LEU A 245 -7.64 6.73 26.32
CA LEU A 245 -9.04 6.46 26.01
C LEU A 245 -9.66 7.64 25.26
N ALA A 246 -9.48 8.87 25.74
CA ALA A 246 -10.00 10.07 25.09
C ALA A 246 -9.45 10.24 23.66
N CYS A 247 -8.14 10.05 23.46
CA CYS A 247 -7.52 10.09 22.13
C CYS A 247 -8.09 9.03 21.18
N ARG A 248 -8.28 7.79 21.66
CA ARG A 248 -8.86 6.70 20.85
C ARG A 248 -10.34 6.93 20.57
N SER A 249 -11.08 7.49 21.52
CA SER A 249 -12.47 7.88 21.36
C SER A 249 -12.62 8.99 20.30
N ALA A 250 -11.72 9.97 20.28
CA ALA A 250 -11.68 10.96 19.21
C ALA A 250 -11.44 10.31 17.81
N MET A 251 -10.59 9.28 17.73
CA MET A 251 -10.41 8.51 16.49
C MET A 251 -11.66 7.69 16.15
N ALA A 252 -12.39 7.18 17.13
CA ALA A 252 -13.58 6.38 16.96
C ALA A 252 -14.82 7.19 16.55
N LEU A 253 -14.82 8.53 16.72
CA LEU A 253 -15.90 9.39 16.24
C LEU A 253 -16.26 9.16 14.76
N ALA A 254 -15.26 8.83 13.93
CA ALA A 254 -15.49 8.51 12.53
C ALA A 254 -16.23 7.17 12.29
N LEU A 255 -16.46 6.39 13.34
CA LEU A 255 -17.23 5.14 13.29
C LEU A 255 -18.68 5.33 13.75
N LEU A 256 -19.00 6.48 14.36
CA LEU A 256 -20.37 6.80 14.77
C LEU A 256 -21.27 7.15 13.60
N PRO A 257 -22.62 7.03 13.78
CA PRO A 257 -23.59 7.70 12.93
C PRO A 257 -23.32 9.20 12.81
N GLN A 258 -23.51 9.75 11.60
CA GLN A 258 -23.15 11.16 11.32
C GLN A 258 -23.84 12.14 12.29
N ASP A 259 -25.09 11.86 12.61
CA ASP A 259 -25.93 12.71 13.45
C ASP A 259 -25.47 12.77 14.90
N HIS A 260 -24.67 11.79 15.34
CA HIS A 260 -24.15 11.70 16.71
C HIS A 260 -22.73 12.25 16.88
N ILE A 261 -22.03 12.61 15.78
CA ILE A 261 -20.61 12.98 15.83
C ILE A 261 -20.38 14.26 16.65
N GLU A 262 -21.20 15.30 16.45
CA GLU A 262 -21.01 16.61 17.12
C GLU A 262 -21.34 16.50 18.61
N GLU A 263 -22.45 15.82 18.96
CA GLU A 263 -22.83 15.57 20.34
C GLU A 263 -21.78 14.72 21.08
N ALA A 264 -21.34 13.62 20.48
CA ALA A 264 -20.35 12.75 21.06
C ALA A 264 -18.99 13.45 21.26
N LEU A 265 -18.61 14.36 20.34
CA LEU A 265 -17.40 15.16 20.49
C LEU A 265 -17.49 16.13 21.67
N GLU A 266 -18.62 16.79 21.89
CA GLU A 266 -18.79 17.69 23.04
C GLU A 266 -18.79 16.93 24.36
N LEU A 267 -19.49 15.78 24.43
CA LEU A 267 -19.44 14.91 25.62
C LEU A 267 -18.00 14.45 25.91
N LEU A 268 -17.30 13.99 24.87
CA LEU A 268 -15.92 13.54 24.99
C LEU A 268 -14.97 14.66 25.49
N LYS A 269 -15.13 15.89 25.02
CA LYS A 269 -14.33 17.03 25.48
C LYS A 269 -14.53 17.31 26.96
N ASN A 270 -15.78 17.24 27.43
CA ASN A 270 -16.12 17.53 28.82
C ASN A 270 -15.56 16.49 29.80
N GLU A 271 -15.41 15.25 29.36
CA GLU A 271 -14.87 14.15 30.17
C GLU A 271 -13.36 13.94 30.00
N SER A 272 -12.72 14.68 29.07
CA SER A 272 -11.31 14.49 28.74
C SER A 272 -10.37 15.29 29.64
N PRO A 273 -9.13 14.78 29.90
CA PRO A 273 -8.10 15.51 30.59
C PRO A 273 -7.78 16.87 29.95
N GLU A 274 -7.44 17.88 30.80
CA GLU A 274 -7.13 19.25 30.33
C GLU A 274 -5.96 19.30 29.34
N GLU A 275 -5.01 18.40 29.45
CA GLU A 275 -3.85 18.27 28.52
C GLU A 275 -4.26 18.08 27.07
N LEU A 276 -5.50 17.65 26.81
CA LEU A 276 -6.04 17.43 25.44
C LEU A 276 -6.74 18.65 24.84
N ILE A 277 -6.79 19.81 25.51
CA ILE A 277 -7.46 21.03 25.01
C ILE A 277 -6.92 21.40 23.61
N ASP A 278 -5.61 21.44 23.40
CA ASP A 278 -5.02 21.79 22.11
C ASP A 278 -5.20 20.70 21.06
N PHE A 279 -5.25 19.43 21.47
CA PHE A 279 -5.63 18.32 20.60
C PHE A 279 -7.06 18.48 20.07
N PHE A 280 -8.04 18.82 20.91
CA PHE A 280 -9.42 19.02 20.48
C PHE A 280 -9.60 20.30 19.65
N LYS A 281 -8.84 21.38 19.93
CA LYS A 281 -8.79 22.56 19.04
C LYS A 281 -8.32 22.18 17.62
N TYR A 282 -7.24 21.39 17.52
CA TYR A 282 -6.76 20.88 16.24
C TYR A 282 -7.83 20.01 15.58
N PHE A 283 -8.41 19.05 16.32
CA PHE A 283 -9.45 18.16 15.80
C PHE A 283 -10.59 18.96 15.18
N HIS A 284 -11.14 19.92 15.89
CA HIS A 284 -12.22 20.77 15.41
C HIS A 284 -11.83 21.57 14.15
N ASN A 285 -10.66 22.22 14.18
CA ASN A 285 -10.23 23.08 13.06
C ASN A 285 -9.88 22.25 11.82
N GLN A 286 -9.21 21.13 11.96
CA GLN A 286 -8.76 20.30 10.85
C GLN A 286 -9.90 19.46 10.26
N TRP A 287 -10.68 18.79 11.12
CA TRP A 287 -11.58 17.72 10.70
C TRP A 287 -13.05 18.15 10.56
N LEU A 288 -13.47 19.19 11.25
CA LEU A 288 -14.84 19.70 11.14
C LEU A 288 -14.92 20.96 10.26
N LYS A 289 -13.90 21.84 10.29
CA LYS A 289 -13.91 23.10 9.53
C LYS A 289 -13.16 23.00 8.20
N ARG A 290 -11.89 22.54 8.21
CA ARG A 290 -11.00 22.62 7.03
C ARG A 290 -11.29 21.53 5.99
N ILE A 291 -11.45 20.30 6.43
CA ILE A 291 -11.77 19.19 5.53
C ILE A 291 -13.25 19.25 5.17
N PRO A 292 -13.62 19.28 3.88
CA PRO A 292 -15.03 19.35 3.48
C PRO A 292 -15.87 18.22 4.08
N LYS A 293 -17.06 18.52 4.58
CA LYS A 293 -17.96 17.53 5.19
C LYS A 293 -18.18 16.29 4.30
N ASN A 294 -18.28 16.49 3.00
CA ASN A 294 -18.45 15.42 2.01
C ASN A 294 -17.17 14.62 1.67
N THR A 295 -16.07 14.80 2.41
CA THR A 295 -14.80 14.07 2.21
C THR A 295 -14.16 13.65 3.53
N GLY A 296 -14.38 14.44 4.60
CA GLY A 296 -13.74 14.28 5.90
C GLY A 296 -14.35 13.19 6.76
N MET A 297 -14.35 13.43 8.07
CA MET A 297 -14.82 12.49 9.09
C MET A 297 -16.27 12.03 8.85
N TYR A 298 -17.16 12.95 8.46
CA TYR A 298 -18.56 12.61 8.14
C TYR A 298 -18.68 11.64 6.96
N GLN A 299 -17.78 11.70 5.98
CA GLN A 299 -17.79 10.78 4.87
C GLN A 299 -17.17 9.42 5.22
N ILE A 300 -16.23 9.39 6.16
CA ILE A 300 -15.76 8.12 6.75
C ILE A 300 -16.93 7.45 7.46
N SER A 301 -17.66 8.20 8.29
CA SER A 301 -18.84 7.71 9.00
C SER A 301 -19.92 7.23 8.02
N SER A 302 -20.30 8.02 7.02
CA SER A 302 -21.24 7.61 5.96
C SER A 302 -20.77 6.36 5.21
N PHE A 303 -19.49 6.26 4.94
CA PHE A 303 -18.90 5.06 4.34
C PHE A 303 -19.08 3.85 5.27
N VAL A 304 -18.73 3.99 6.53
CA VAL A 304 -18.92 2.93 7.55
C VAL A 304 -20.39 2.54 7.62
N GLN A 305 -21.32 3.51 7.71
CA GLN A 305 -22.77 3.26 7.79
C GLN A 305 -23.39 2.73 6.49
N THR A 306 -23.01 3.27 5.31
CA THR A 306 -23.46 2.71 4.03
C THR A 306 -23.02 1.26 3.93
N ILE A 307 -21.89 0.99 4.51
CA ILE A 307 -21.42 -0.35 4.73
C ILE A 307 -22.35 -1.12 5.68
N PHE A 308 -22.84 -0.55 6.75
CA PHE A 308 -23.74 -1.22 7.70
C PHE A 308 -25.20 -1.37 7.19
N ALA A 309 -25.78 -0.37 6.54
CA ALA A 309 -27.20 -0.33 6.21
C ALA A 309 -27.63 -1.17 4.99
N LYS A 310 -26.79 -1.38 3.99
CA LYS A 310 -27.18 -2.01 2.72
C LYS A 310 -26.77 -3.46 2.54
N VAL A 311 -25.98 -4.05 3.42
CA VAL A 311 -25.38 -5.34 3.10
C VAL A 311 -25.01 -6.18 4.32
N VAL A 312 -25.94 -6.84 4.91
CA VAL A 312 -25.65 -7.97 5.80
C VAL A 312 -24.80 -9.06 5.10
N LEU A 313 -24.85 -9.14 3.77
CA LEU A 313 -24.08 -10.12 2.98
C LEU A 313 -22.83 -9.53 2.27
N PHE A 314 -22.86 -8.25 1.89
CA PHE A 314 -21.78 -7.62 1.06
C PHE A 314 -20.63 -7.02 1.88
N LEU A 315 -20.81 -6.83 3.17
CA LEU A 315 -19.94 -6.06 4.06
C LEU A 315 -18.98 -6.87 4.92
N LEU A 316 -19.18 -8.15 4.99
CA LEU A 316 -18.15 -9.10 5.46
C LEU A 316 -16.82 -8.89 4.71
N PHE A 317 -16.86 -8.21 3.56
CA PHE A 317 -15.73 -8.11 2.62
C PHE A 317 -15.05 -6.74 2.57
N LYS A 318 -15.67 -5.61 2.94
CA LYS A 318 -15.11 -4.27 2.65
C LYS A 318 -14.09 -3.72 3.66
N ASN A 319 -14.17 -4.05 4.95
CA ASN A 319 -13.09 -3.75 5.90
C ASN A 319 -11.79 -4.53 5.59
N ILE A 320 -11.92 -5.65 4.87
CA ILE A 320 -10.78 -6.41 4.32
C ILE A 320 -10.03 -5.57 3.27
N PHE A 321 -10.72 -4.74 2.48
CA PHE A 321 -10.10 -4.04 1.35
C PHE A 321 -9.23 -2.87 1.76
N PHE A 322 -9.61 -2.19 2.83
CA PHE A 322 -8.75 -1.18 3.44
C PHE A 322 -7.49 -1.82 4.05
N LEU A 323 -7.67 -2.89 4.83
CA LEU A 323 -6.56 -3.70 5.36
C LEU A 323 -5.78 -4.40 4.23
N SER A 324 -6.41 -4.71 3.09
CA SER A 324 -5.72 -5.35 1.95
C SER A 324 -4.86 -4.37 1.16
N SER A 325 -5.23 -3.09 1.06
CA SER A 325 -4.32 -2.07 0.50
C SER A 325 -3.09 -1.89 1.40
N ILE A 326 -3.29 -1.77 2.73
CA ILE A 326 -2.18 -1.73 3.69
C ILE A 326 -1.38 -3.03 3.65
N ALA A 327 -2.03 -4.19 3.59
CA ALA A 327 -1.36 -5.48 3.49
C ALA A 327 -0.56 -5.59 2.19
N TRP A 328 -1.08 -5.05 1.07
CA TRP A 328 -0.33 -4.96 -0.17
C TRP A 328 0.89 -4.04 -0.01
N HIS A 329 0.74 -2.86 0.58
CA HIS A 329 1.86 -1.96 0.85
C HIS A 329 2.93 -2.63 1.74
N ASN A 330 2.52 -3.34 2.79
CA ASN A 330 3.45 -4.07 3.64
C ASN A 330 4.17 -5.18 2.86
N LYS A 331 3.44 -5.97 2.05
CA LYS A 331 4.03 -7.00 1.18
C LYS A 331 4.97 -6.40 0.15
N PHE A 332 4.58 -5.29 -0.47
CA PHE A 332 5.40 -4.56 -1.44
C PHE A 332 6.66 -3.97 -0.78
N ASN A 333 6.52 -3.35 0.40
CA ASN A 333 7.63 -2.81 1.16
C ASN A 333 8.64 -3.91 1.55
N ASN A 334 8.15 -5.08 1.96
CA ASN A 334 8.99 -6.24 2.24
C ASN A 334 9.68 -6.78 0.98
N ARG A 335 9.03 -6.73 -0.18
CA ARG A 335 9.63 -7.12 -1.47
C ARG A 335 10.71 -6.16 -1.93
N VAL A 336 10.50 -4.87 -1.74
CA VAL A 336 11.48 -3.84 -2.10
C VAL A 336 12.65 -3.81 -1.10
N GLU A 337 12.42 -4.19 0.16
CA GLU A 337 13.37 -4.29 1.29
C GLU A 337 14.09 -2.98 1.65
N LYS A 338 14.54 -2.20 0.67
CA LYS A 338 15.38 -1.01 0.84
C LYS A 338 14.57 0.27 0.94
N HIS A 339 15.03 1.21 1.77
CA HIS A 339 14.64 2.61 1.69
C HIS A 339 15.24 3.24 0.43
N HIS A 340 14.46 4.01 -0.30
CA HIS A 340 14.88 4.68 -1.54
C HIS A 340 15.72 3.75 -2.46
N PRO A 341 15.13 2.65 -2.97
CA PRO A 341 15.83 1.72 -3.84
C PRO A 341 16.28 2.42 -5.13
N ASN A 342 17.27 1.85 -5.81
CA ASN A 342 17.54 2.31 -7.16
C ASN A 342 16.36 1.96 -8.08
N VAL A 343 16.17 2.76 -9.13
CA VAL A 343 15.01 2.67 -10.03
C VAL A 343 14.91 1.31 -10.72
N TRP A 344 16.03 0.70 -11.12
CA TRP A 344 16.03 -0.59 -11.81
C TRP A 344 15.64 -1.75 -10.90
N HIS A 345 16.04 -1.68 -9.62
CA HIS A 345 15.56 -2.63 -8.62
C HIS A 345 14.04 -2.51 -8.41
N LEU A 346 13.53 -1.28 -8.30
CA LEU A 346 12.11 -1.05 -8.19
C LEU A 346 11.35 -1.61 -9.40
N PHE A 347 11.80 -1.34 -10.63
CA PHE A 347 11.13 -1.84 -11.84
C PHE A 347 11.03 -3.36 -11.86
N LYS A 348 12.09 -4.09 -11.47
CA LYS A 348 12.03 -5.55 -11.29
C LYS A 348 11.02 -5.96 -10.21
N CYS A 349 10.89 -5.21 -9.13
CA CYS A 349 9.86 -5.47 -8.11
C CYS A 349 8.45 -5.27 -8.68
N LEU A 350 8.23 -4.22 -9.49
CA LEU A 350 6.96 -3.95 -10.15
C LEU A 350 6.58 -5.05 -11.15
N GLN A 351 7.53 -5.56 -11.94
CA GLN A 351 7.30 -6.71 -12.83
C GLN A 351 6.82 -7.96 -12.06
N ARG A 352 7.35 -8.17 -10.84
CA ARG A 352 6.90 -9.28 -9.96
C ARG A 352 5.52 -9.01 -9.33
N GLU A 353 5.17 -7.75 -9.07
CA GLU A 353 3.82 -7.39 -8.61
C GLU A 353 2.79 -7.67 -9.71
N GLU A 354 3.11 -7.39 -10.97
CA GLU A 354 2.25 -7.74 -12.10
C GLU A 354 2.03 -9.27 -12.21
N LEU A 355 3.09 -10.06 -12.03
CA LEU A 355 2.96 -11.53 -12.00
C LEU A 355 2.03 -11.99 -10.86
N SER A 356 2.16 -11.38 -9.66
CA SER A 356 1.29 -11.66 -8.52
C SER A 356 -0.16 -11.28 -8.81
N PHE A 357 -0.39 -10.14 -9.48
CA PHE A 357 -1.71 -9.70 -9.95
C PHE A 357 -2.33 -10.73 -10.89
N ARG A 358 -1.60 -11.20 -11.93
CA ARG A 358 -2.09 -12.22 -12.87
C ARG A 358 -2.47 -13.52 -12.18
N GLN A 359 -1.62 -13.97 -11.26
CA GLN A 359 -1.89 -15.18 -10.48
C GLN A 359 -3.16 -15.04 -9.62
N GLN A 360 -3.32 -13.89 -8.95
CA GLN A 360 -4.50 -13.61 -8.14
C GLN A 360 -5.76 -13.54 -9.01
N LEU A 361 -5.72 -12.83 -10.12
CA LEU A 361 -6.84 -12.71 -11.05
C LEU A 361 -7.24 -14.08 -11.65
N SER A 362 -6.27 -14.90 -12.03
CA SER A 362 -6.52 -16.26 -12.53
C SER A 362 -7.24 -17.12 -11.49
N LYS A 363 -6.80 -17.11 -10.24
CA LYS A 363 -7.44 -17.84 -9.13
C LYS A 363 -8.90 -17.42 -8.96
N VAL A 364 -9.15 -16.10 -8.92
CA VAL A 364 -10.51 -15.59 -8.72
C VAL A 364 -11.41 -15.94 -9.91
N ASN A 365 -10.91 -15.82 -11.14
CA ASN A 365 -11.65 -16.23 -12.35
C ASN A 365 -11.97 -17.74 -12.37
N SER A 366 -11.15 -18.56 -11.72
CA SER A 366 -11.38 -20.01 -11.56
C SER A 366 -12.28 -20.34 -10.35
N GLY A 367 -12.93 -19.35 -9.74
CA GLY A 367 -13.87 -19.53 -8.63
C GLY A 367 -13.24 -19.73 -7.25
N PHE A 368 -11.92 -19.60 -7.10
CA PHE A 368 -11.29 -19.63 -5.79
C PHE A 368 -11.69 -18.38 -4.99
N GLN A 369 -12.32 -18.60 -3.85
CA GLN A 369 -12.58 -17.53 -2.88
C GLN A 369 -11.38 -17.38 -1.96
N ILE A 370 -10.83 -16.16 -1.90
CA ILE A 370 -9.82 -15.82 -0.91
C ILE A 370 -10.59 -15.34 0.33
N GLY A 371 -10.59 -16.15 1.37
CA GLY A 371 -11.36 -15.88 2.60
C GLY A 371 -10.92 -14.60 3.32
N SER A 372 -11.86 -14.00 4.04
CA SER A 372 -11.59 -12.90 4.96
C SER A 372 -10.84 -13.38 6.21
N SER A 373 -10.00 -12.53 6.80
CA SER A 373 -9.35 -12.89 8.06
C SER A 373 -10.38 -13.00 9.20
N ILE A 374 -10.22 -13.99 10.09
CA ILE A 374 -11.03 -14.19 11.30
C ILE A 374 -11.10 -12.88 12.12
N ARG A 375 -9.99 -12.14 12.21
CA ARG A 375 -9.91 -10.86 12.92
C ARG A 375 -10.88 -9.80 12.36
N THR A 376 -11.01 -9.71 11.06
CA THR A 376 -11.90 -8.72 10.40
C THR A 376 -13.35 -9.02 10.66
N CYS A 377 -13.74 -10.32 10.65
CA CYS A 377 -15.10 -10.76 10.99
C CYS A 377 -15.43 -10.43 12.46
N SER A 378 -14.47 -10.60 13.38
CA SER A 378 -14.65 -10.30 14.81
C SER A 378 -14.83 -8.80 15.08
N ILE A 379 -14.03 -7.91 14.46
CA ILE A 379 -14.18 -6.45 14.63
C ILE A 379 -15.57 -6.01 14.18
N ARG A 380 -16.03 -6.52 13.06
CA ARG A 380 -17.34 -6.19 12.55
C ARG A 380 -18.46 -6.62 13.50
N ALA A 381 -18.46 -7.88 13.90
CA ALA A 381 -19.49 -8.37 14.85
C ALA A 381 -19.54 -7.51 16.11
N GLN A 382 -18.40 -6.99 16.59
CA GLN A 382 -18.35 -6.07 17.73
C GLN A 382 -19.00 -4.72 17.42
N ILE A 383 -18.78 -4.14 16.23
CA ILE A 383 -19.42 -2.88 15.83
C ILE A 383 -20.94 -3.07 15.70
N ASP A 384 -21.38 -4.15 15.07
CA ASP A 384 -22.80 -4.46 14.89
C ASP A 384 -23.51 -4.60 16.25
N VAL A 385 -22.91 -5.32 17.19
CA VAL A 385 -23.43 -5.46 18.57
C VAL A 385 -23.49 -4.11 19.30
N LEU A 386 -22.48 -3.25 19.16
CA LEU A 386 -22.47 -1.94 19.80
C LEU A 386 -23.53 -1.01 19.21
N ASN A 387 -23.72 -1.01 17.88
CA ASN A 387 -24.78 -0.25 17.22
C ASN A 387 -26.16 -0.73 17.70
N GLU A 388 -26.43 -2.04 17.70
CA GLU A 388 -27.69 -2.62 18.12
C GLU A 388 -28.02 -2.25 19.57
N ARG A 389 -27.06 -2.35 20.48
CA ARG A 389 -27.25 -1.95 21.89
C ARG A 389 -27.55 -0.47 22.05
N HIS A 390 -26.92 0.39 21.25
CA HIS A 390 -27.18 1.83 21.27
C HIS A 390 -28.56 2.15 20.69
N GLU A 391 -28.95 1.58 19.56
CA GLU A 391 -30.30 1.72 18.99
C GLU A 391 -31.42 1.23 19.95
N GLN A 392 -31.14 0.16 20.68
CA GLN A 392 -32.05 -0.37 21.71
C GLN A 392 -31.99 0.40 23.04
N LYS A 393 -31.22 1.49 23.12
CA LYS A 393 -31.01 2.33 24.33
C LYS A 393 -30.47 1.55 25.54
N GLN A 394 -29.75 0.44 25.31
CA GLN A 394 -29.07 -0.34 26.35
C GLN A 394 -27.76 0.31 26.81
N ILE A 395 -27.14 1.11 25.95
CA ILE A 395 -25.95 1.91 26.26
C ILE A 395 -26.17 3.35 25.77
N ASN A 396 -25.61 4.33 26.49
CA ASN A 396 -25.64 5.73 26.10
C ASN A 396 -24.60 6.04 25.01
N LEU A 397 -24.57 7.27 24.49
CA LEU A 397 -23.72 7.66 23.38
C LEU A 397 -22.23 7.62 23.74
N ILE A 398 -21.85 7.98 24.97
CA ILE A 398 -20.44 7.97 25.39
C ILE A 398 -19.95 6.54 25.62
N ASP A 399 -20.77 5.65 26.20
CA ASP A 399 -20.45 4.23 26.34
C ASP A 399 -20.30 3.55 24.97
N PHE A 400 -21.16 3.94 24.02
CA PHE A 400 -21.05 3.47 22.63
C PHE A 400 -19.71 3.90 22.01
N LEU A 401 -19.33 5.17 22.17
CA LEU A 401 -18.07 5.70 21.68
C LEU A 401 -16.87 4.99 22.33
N TYR A 402 -16.91 4.76 23.65
CA TYR A 402 -15.86 4.02 24.36
C TYR A 402 -15.74 2.57 23.86
N GLY A 403 -16.85 1.90 23.63
CA GLY A 403 -16.86 0.58 23.00
C GLY A 403 -16.15 0.57 21.64
N LEU A 404 -16.48 1.55 20.78
CA LEU A 404 -15.84 1.71 19.47
C LEU A 404 -14.34 2.04 19.56
N SER A 405 -13.90 2.79 20.60
CA SER A 405 -12.50 3.16 20.82
C SER A 405 -11.59 1.93 21.01
N THR A 406 -12.13 0.85 21.58
CA THR A 406 -11.40 -0.41 21.76
C THR A 406 -11.02 -1.07 20.43
N LEU A 407 -11.79 -0.80 19.37
CA LEU A 407 -11.56 -1.34 18.02
C LEU A 407 -10.45 -0.57 17.29
N VAL A 408 -10.29 0.73 17.59
CA VAL A 408 -9.19 1.55 17.05
C VAL A 408 -7.85 1.01 17.52
N ALA A 409 -7.74 0.59 18.78
CA ALA A 409 -6.52 0.06 19.38
C ALA A 409 -6.00 -1.22 18.70
N LYS A 410 -6.90 -2.05 18.17
CA LYS A 410 -6.54 -3.31 17.50
C LYS A 410 -5.91 -3.11 16.11
N ASN A 411 -6.01 -1.90 15.54
CA ASN A 411 -5.51 -1.57 14.21
C ASN A 411 -4.17 -0.83 14.21
N SER A 412 -3.58 -0.57 15.39
CA SER A 412 -2.36 0.25 15.57
C SER A 412 -1.07 -0.57 15.74
N LYS A 413 -1.03 -1.84 15.32
CA LYS A 413 0.21 -2.67 15.31
C LYS A 413 0.69 -2.95 13.90
#